data_49a721e2ec898b9a8cdf3bee1925a8c9
#
_entry.id   49a721e2ec898b9a8cdf3bee1925a8c9
#
_cell.length_a   1.000
_cell.length_b   1.000
_cell.length_c   1.000
_cell.angle_alpha   90.00
_cell.angle_beta   90.00
_cell.angle_gamma   90.00
#
_symmetry.space_group_name_H-M   'P 1'
#
loop_
_entity.id
_entity.type
_entity.pdbx_description
1 polymer ?
#
loop_
_entity_poly.entity_id
_entity_poly.type
_entity_poly.pdbx_seq_one_letter_code
_entity_poly.pdbx_strand_id
1 'polypeptide(L)'
;RFSISIDYFDVYDENGEKRDWSKLTYTILHEYGHVLLEDETQVDLTVGSDTHDPAGFVEGAFRISFYDAFWRELGVSGAGDYDRSPTHYVSRYGANYFHEDIADTFAVFVLGGEPGKNTVAEEKLRFFWRDPDMTALRSAVRENLGLEWPKRADTSSSSPAPPVAATLEELEQKLMEAIVAVEQPPALACAAPVGSAELPMAVKNLYYSILSDHPEYKYAYDLTSEVGEDGLLRCKVSYMPYRTGAYPAGFQGIEVDGLDRLVEVARGGLSQESIPIRITEPTLTVDAMNRALQQVGGGWLLCQLSRDGTAITVTPQGGLSREEALNRLAQSECLARQVYEEIITAEMGKAAQAEALYAYLTEQVRYDFRYYSQPGEMPYSATTAYGALHDHLAICGGYAQAFQMLLQQAEIPCITVSGKMGGENHMWVLAQVDGQWLYFDPTSDRGRVDYGFQYFGVGEDALLRYTWDREGARSLTEALFP
;
A
#
# COMPACT_ATOMS: atom_id res chain seq x y z
N ARG A 1 10.70 -21.26 -18.38
CA ARG A 1 11.85 -20.42 -17.99
C ARG A 1 11.30 -19.30 -17.13
N PHE A 2 11.61 -19.33 -15.85
CA PHE A 2 11.19 -18.30 -14.89
C PHE A 2 12.18 -17.14 -14.92
N SER A 3 11.70 -15.94 -14.64
CA SER A 3 12.53 -14.75 -14.44
C SER A 3 11.99 -13.96 -13.25
N ILE A 4 12.88 -13.57 -12.36
CA ILE A 4 12.56 -12.64 -11.26
C ILE A 4 12.93 -11.24 -11.75
N SER A 5 11.96 -10.33 -11.77
CA SER A 5 12.18 -8.92 -12.10
C SER A 5 12.29 -8.12 -10.81
N ILE A 6 13.39 -7.39 -10.67
CA ILE A 6 13.66 -6.52 -9.52
C ILE A 6 13.68 -5.10 -10.04
N ASP A 7 12.89 -4.21 -9.42
CA ASP A 7 12.91 -2.79 -9.75
C ASP A 7 14.24 -2.16 -9.30
N TYR A 8 14.73 -1.19 -10.08
CA TYR A 8 15.93 -0.42 -9.73
C TYR A 8 15.81 0.21 -8.34
N PHE A 9 14.63 0.72 -8.00
CA PHE A 9 14.34 1.34 -6.71
C PHE A 9 14.20 0.34 -5.54
N ASP A 10 14.13 -0.94 -5.80
CA ASP A 10 14.26 -1.97 -4.75
C ASP A 10 15.73 -2.13 -4.31
N VAL A 11 16.68 -1.82 -5.20
CA VAL A 11 18.13 -2.00 -5.00
C VAL A 11 18.83 -0.71 -4.59
N TYR A 12 18.43 0.42 -5.19
CA TYR A 12 19.07 1.72 -4.99
C TYR A 12 18.06 2.75 -4.51
N ASP A 13 18.51 3.69 -3.73
CA ASP A 13 17.73 4.86 -3.37
C ASP A 13 17.77 5.93 -4.49
N GLU A 14 17.09 7.04 -4.29
CA GLU A 14 17.03 8.17 -5.22
C GLU A 14 18.38 8.87 -5.45
N ASN A 15 19.37 8.64 -4.57
CA ASN A 15 20.73 9.14 -4.70
C ASN A 15 21.65 8.12 -5.41
N GLY A 16 21.12 6.96 -5.80
CA GLY A 16 21.89 5.86 -6.40
C GLY A 16 22.72 5.08 -5.38
N GLU A 17 22.47 5.27 -4.06
CA GLU A 17 23.10 4.47 -3.02
C GLU A 17 22.32 3.17 -2.80
N LYS A 18 23.04 2.09 -2.51
CA LYS A 18 22.42 0.78 -2.28
C LYS A 18 21.55 0.82 -1.03
N ARG A 19 20.29 0.42 -1.20
CA ARG A 19 19.38 0.19 -0.07
C ARG A 19 19.84 -0.98 0.79
N ASP A 20 19.28 -1.07 1.99
CA ASP A 20 19.48 -2.22 2.88
C ASP A 20 19.10 -3.54 2.17
N TRP A 21 20.07 -4.44 2.08
CA TRP A 21 19.93 -5.73 1.43
C TRP A 21 18.93 -6.68 2.10
N SER A 22 18.54 -6.42 3.35
CA SER A 22 17.66 -7.33 4.08
C SER A 22 16.27 -7.43 3.45
N LYS A 23 15.68 -6.30 3.07
CA LYS A 23 14.38 -6.27 2.39
C LYS A 23 14.45 -6.89 1.00
N LEU A 24 15.48 -6.52 0.24
CA LEU A 24 15.72 -7.09 -1.08
C LEU A 24 15.94 -8.61 -1.00
N THR A 25 16.73 -9.08 -0.03
CA THR A 25 16.96 -10.50 0.18
C THR A 25 15.66 -11.23 0.50
N TYR A 26 14.80 -10.66 1.35
CA TYR A 26 13.49 -11.23 1.64
C TYR A 26 12.62 -11.31 0.37
N THR A 27 12.51 -10.21 -0.38
CA THR A 27 11.73 -10.16 -1.63
C THR A 27 12.25 -11.18 -2.64
N ILE A 28 13.58 -11.27 -2.84
CA ILE A 28 14.17 -12.25 -3.75
C ILE A 28 13.86 -13.70 -3.31
N LEU A 29 13.91 -13.97 -2.01
CA LEU A 29 13.61 -15.31 -1.48
C LEU A 29 12.13 -15.63 -1.57
N HIS A 30 11.25 -14.65 -1.38
CA HIS A 30 9.81 -14.78 -1.61
C HIS A 30 9.52 -15.15 -3.07
N GLU A 31 10.04 -14.37 -4.02
CA GLU A 31 9.88 -14.64 -5.46
C GLU A 31 10.52 -15.97 -5.88
N TYR A 32 11.66 -16.32 -5.28
CA TYR A 32 12.26 -17.63 -5.49
C TYR A 32 11.40 -18.76 -4.93
N GLY A 33 10.68 -18.52 -3.85
CA GLY A 33 9.67 -19.42 -3.30
C GLY A 33 8.58 -19.74 -4.33
N HIS A 34 8.05 -18.75 -5.04
CA HIS A 34 7.11 -18.97 -6.14
C HIS A 34 7.74 -19.85 -7.25
N VAL A 35 8.92 -19.48 -7.72
CA VAL A 35 9.61 -20.26 -8.78
C VAL A 35 9.81 -21.72 -8.38
N LEU A 36 10.22 -21.97 -7.14
CA LEU A 36 10.48 -23.31 -6.62
C LEU A 36 9.21 -24.14 -6.43
N LEU A 37 8.15 -23.50 -5.94
CA LEU A 37 6.93 -24.18 -5.53
C LEU A 37 5.82 -24.16 -6.59
N GLU A 38 6.12 -23.60 -7.77
CA GLU A 38 5.22 -23.56 -8.93
C GLU A 38 5.84 -24.19 -10.20
N ASP A 39 6.97 -24.89 -10.06
CA ASP A 39 7.60 -25.59 -11.18
C ASP A 39 6.86 -26.90 -11.53
N GLU A 40 7.29 -27.57 -12.61
CA GLU A 40 6.66 -28.78 -13.12
C GLU A 40 6.73 -29.98 -12.16
N THR A 41 7.53 -29.92 -11.10
CA THR A 41 7.58 -30.94 -10.06
C THR A 41 6.50 -30.74 -9.00
N GLN A 42 5.92 -29.56 -8.93
CA GLN A 42 4.92 -29.15 -7.99
C GLN A 42 3.52 -29.00 -8.61
N VAL A 43 3.47 -28.63 -9.90
CA VAL A 43 2.22 -28.33 -10.62
C VAL A 43 2.24 -28.94 -12.03
N ASP A 44 1.20 -29.68 -12.37
CA ASP A 44 0.94 -30.21 -13.71
C ASP A 44 -0.10 -29.33 -14.43
N LEU A 45 0.36 -28.43 -15.29
CA LEU A 45 -0.49 -27.55 -16.09
C LEU A 45 -1.29 -28.26 -17.19
N THR A 46 -1.10 -29.56 -17.40
CA THR A 46 -1.95 -30.34 -18.29
C THR A 46 -3.26 -30.77 -17.63
N VAL A 47 -3.35 -30.67 -16.29
CA VAL A 47 -4.50 -31.05 -15.47
C VAL A 47 -5.14 -29.81 -14.83
N GLY A 48 -4.34 -28.92 -14.22
CA GLY A 48 -4.81 -27.67 -13.65
C GLY A 48 -5.01 -26.57 -14.70
N SER A 49 -5.87 -25.60 -14.39
CA SER A 49 -6.11 -24.44 -15.28
C SER A 49 -4.96 -23.42 -15.24
N ASP A 50 -4.27 -23.32 -14.12
CA ASP A 50 -3.07 -22.49 -13.88
C ASP A 50 -2.26 -23.03 -12.69
N THR A 51 -1.17 -22.33 -12.32
CA THR A 51 -0.29 -22.74 -11.20
C THR A 51 -0.97 -22.71 -9.82
N HIS A 52 -2.15 -22.10 -9.69
CA HIS A 52 -2.89 -21.98 -8.45
C HIS A 52 -4.07 -22.97 -8.35
N ASP A 53 -4.36 -23.70 -9.43
CA ASP A 53 -5.44 -24.70 -9.45
C ASP A 53 -5.03 -25.96 -8.69
N PRO A 54 -5.67 -26.29 -7.55
CA PRO A 54 -5.34 -27.51 -6.78
C PRO A 54 -5.50 -28.81 -7.57
N ALA A 55 -6.32 -28.82 -8.63
CA ALA A 55 -6.47 -29.98 -9.50
C ALA A 55 -5.17 -30.34 -10.23
N GLY A 56 -4.31 -29.34 -10.47
CA GLY A 56 -2.99 -29.49 -11.07
C GLY A 56 -1.87 -29.76 -10.08
N PHE A 57 -2.09 -29.79 -8.77
CA PHE A 57 -1.02 -30.06 -7.81
C PHE A 57 -0.56 -31.52 -7.93
N VAL A 58 0.76 -31.70 -8.09
CA VAL A 58 1.37 -33.03 -8.26
C VAL A 58 1.25 -33.82 -6.96
N GLU A 59 0.71 -35.04 -7.04
CA GLU A 59 0.54 -35.92 -5.89
C GLU A 59 1.89 -36.25 -5.24
N GLY A 60 1.99 -36.07 -3.93
CA GLY A 60 3.22 -36.30 -3.15
C GLY A 60 4.23 -35.17 -3.22
N ALA A 61 3.99 -34.11 -4.01
CA ALA A 61 4.84 -32.93 -4.02
C ALA A 61 4.73 -32.12 -2.71
N PHE A 62 5.72 -31.29 -2.44
CA PHE A 62 5.76 -30.45 -1.24
C PHE A 62 4.57 -29.47 -1.18
N ARG A 63 4.24 -28.85 -2.31
CA ARG A 63 3.17 -27.87 -2.44
C ARG A 63 1.79 -28.43 -2.06
N ILE A 64 1.41 -29.59 -2.59
CA ILE A 64 0.11 -30.22 -2.25
C ILE A 64 0.08 -30.63 -0.77
N SER A 65 1.17 -31.13 -0.25
CA SER A 65 1.27 -31.54 1.16
C SER A 65 1.11 -30.36 2.10
N PHE A 66 1.67 -29.19 1.75
CA PHE A 66 1.48 -27.94 2.50
C PHE A 66 0.04 -27.42 2.38
N TYR A 67 -0.53 -27.45 1.17
CA TYR A 67 -1.93 -27.08 0.94
C TYR A 67 -2.89 -27.94 1.77
N ASP A 68 -2.69 -29.23 1.78
CA ASP A 68 -3.51 -30.18 2.53
C ASP A 68 -3.42 -29.96 4.05
N ALA A 69 -2.25 -29.60 4.54
CA ALA A 69 -2.03 -29.39 5.95
C ALA A 69 -2.64 -28.08 6.49
N PHE A 70 -2.66 -27.01 5.66
CA PHE A 70 -2.93 -25.67 6.19
C PHE A 70 -4.03 -24.89 5.42
N TRP A 71 -4.35 -25.27 4.18
CA TRP A 71 -5.22 -24.49 3.31
C TRP A 71 -6.41 -25.24 2.71
N ARG A 72 -6.50 -26.54 2.87
CA ARG A 72 -7.56 -27.37 2.27
C ARG A 72 -8.97 -26.86 2.62
N GLU A 73 -9.21 -26.41 3.84
CA GLU A 73 -10.50 -25.90 4.28
C GLU A 73 -10.78 -24.46 3.78
N LEU A 74 -9.74 -23.66 3.55
CA LEU A 74 -9.85 -22.29 3.06
C LEU A 74 -9.92 -22.22 1.53
N GLY A 75 -9.32 -23.19 0.84
CA GLY A 75 -9.12 -23.15 -0.61
C GLY A 75 -8.02 -22.17 -1.05
N VAL A 76 -7.54 -22.30 -2.28
CA VAL A 76 -6.44 -21.47 -2.82
C VAL A 76 -6.79 -20.00 -2.98
N SER A 77 -8.06 -19.69 -3.20
CA SER A 77 -8.60 -18.33 -3.34
C SER A 77 -9.26 -17.81 -2.06
N GLY A 78 -9.26 -18.61 -1.00
CA GLY A 78 -9.71 -18.16 0.32
C GLY A 78 -8.70 -17.19 0.91
N ALA A 79 -9.16 -16.06 1.42
CA ALA A 79 -8.35 -15.20 2.24
C ALA A 79 -8.34 -15.70 3.68
N GLY A 80 -7.16 -15.89 4.25
CA GLY A 80 -7.01 -16.04 5.68
C GLY A 80 -7.38 -14.74 6.39
N ASP A 81 -7.96 -14.84 7.56
CA ASP A 81 -8.28 -13.67 8.38
C ASP A 81 -7.09 -13.39 9.33
N TYR A 82 -6.12 -12.60 8.85
CA TYR A 82 -4.96 -12.23 9.64
C TYR A 82 -5.36 -11.49 10.91
N ASP A 83 -6.36 -10.62 10.85
CA ASP A 83 -6.77 -9.79 11.98
C ASP A 83 -7.38 -10.62 13.13
N ARG A 84 -8.08 -11.72 12.78
CA ARG A 84 -8.60 -12.67 13.77
C ARG A 84 -7.58 -13.70 14.22
N SER A 85 -6.60 -14.01 13.36
CA SER A 85 -5.65 -15.10 13.60
C SER A 85 -4.23 -14.72 13.18
N PRO A 86 -3.63 -13.67 13.76
CA PRO A 86 -2.30 -13.19 13.37
C PRO A 86 -1.19 -14.22 13.59
N THR A 87 -1.40 -15.19 14.49
CA THR A 87 -0.47 -16.27 14.74
C THR A 87 -0.53 -17.43 13.75
N HIS A 88 -1.44 -17.37 12.76
CA HIS A 88 -1.59 -18.40 11.74
C HIS A 88 -0.69 -18.17 10.52
N TYR A 89 -0.17 -16.97 10.32
CA TYR A 89 0.59 -16.57 9.15
C TYR A 89 1.90 -15.91 9.56
N VAL A 90 2.94 -16.07 8.75
CA VAL A 90 4.24 -15.42 8.98
C VAL A 90 4.19 -13.93 8.62
N SER A 91 3.22 -13.53 7.80
CA SER A 91 2.99 -12.13 7.42
C SER A 91 1.50 -11.89 7.12
N ARG A 92 1.08 -10.61 7.16
CA ARG A 92 -0.27 -10.19 6.69
C ARG A 92 -0.43 -10.44 5.19
N TYR A 93 0.64 -10.29 4.42
CA TYR A 93 0.63 -10.49 2.97
C TYR A 93 0.36 -11.96 2.63
N GLY A 94 1.06 -12.89 3.27
CA GLY A 94 0.84 -14.33 3.14
C GLY A 94 -0.57 -14.79 3.51
N ALA A 95 -1.28 -14.05 4.38
CA ALA A 95 -2.66 -14.40 4.71
C ALA A 95 -3.66 -14.18 3.57
N ASN A 96 -3.31 -13.45 2.51
CA ASN A 96 -4.24 -13.15 1.43
C ASN A 96 -4.54 -14.35 0.53
N TYR A 97 -3.52 -15.16 0.21
CA TYR A 97 -3.66 -16.30 -0.70
C TYR A 97 -2.69 -17.42 -0.32
N PHE A 98 -3.04 -18.65 -0.67
CA PHE A 98 -2.22 -19.82 -0.44
C PHE A 98 -0.79 -19.69 -0.99
N HIS A 99 -0.65 -19.24 -2.25
CA HIS A 99 0.66 -19.13 -2.91
C HIS A 99 1.54 -18.07 -2.26
N GLU A 100 0.97 -17.00 -1.72
CA GLU A 100 1.70 -15.98 -0.97
C GLU A 100 2.14 -16.48 0.40
N ASP A 101 1.29 -17.27 1.09
CA ASP A 101 1.62 -17.83 2.40
C ASP A 101 2.78 -18.83 2.32
N ILE A 102 2.78 -19.70 1.32
CA ILE A 102 3.85 -20.69 1.16
C ILE A 102 5.17 -20.02 0.74
N ALA A 103 5.13 -18.97 -0.12
CA ALA A 103 6.30 -18.20 -0.54
C ALA A 103 6.89 -17.38 0.61
N ASP A 104 6.05 -16.69 1.38
CA ASP A 104 6.45 -15.97 2.58
C ASP A 104 7.01 -16.90 3.65
N THR A 105 6.37 -18.06 3.85
CA THR A 105 6.87 -19.07 4.80
C THR A 105 8.24 -19.60 4.37
N PHE A 106 8.47 -19.82 3.07
CA PHE A 106 9.77 -20.20 2.53
C PHE A 106 10.84 -19.12 2.79
N ALA A 107 10.53 -17.85 2.53
CA ALA A 107 11.47 -16.75 2.77
C ALA A 107 11.87 -16.68 4.26
N VAL A 108 10.89 -16.77 5.17
CA VAL A 108 11.14 -16.79 6.62
C VAL A 108 11.90 -18.06 7.06
N PHE A 109 11.60 -19.22 6.45
CA PHE A 109 12.34 -20.47 6.71
C PHE A 109 13.81 -20.35 6.31
N VAL A 110 14.12 -19.73 5.17
CA VAL A 110 15.51 -19.53 4.73
C VAL A 110 16.24 -18.55 5.63
N LEU A 111 15.61 -17.45 5.99
CA LEU A 111 16.23 -16.37 6.77
C LEU A 111 16.23 -16.64 8.27
N GLY A 112 15.20 -17.29 8.80
CA GLY A 112 14.98 -17.48 10.22
C GLY A 112 15.66 -18.72 10.83
N GLY A 113 15.57 -18.83 12.14
CA GLY A 113 16.01 -19.99 12.92
C GLY A 113 14.94 -21.08 13.04
N GLU A 114 15.26 -22.15 13.78
CA GLU A 114 14.31 -23.22 14.07
C GLU A 114 13.18 -22.68 14.96
N PRO A 115 11.89 -22.94 14.61
CA PRO A 115 10.75 -22.38 15.31
C PRO A 115 10.64 -22.91 16.76
N GLY A 116 10.40 -22.00 17.70
CA GLY A 116 10.36 -22.29 19.13
C GLY A 116 8.99 -22.26 19.80
N LYS A 117 7.97 -21.68 19.15
CA LYS A 117 6.61 -21.50 19.69
C LYS A 117 5.61 -22.51 19.09
N ASN A 118 4.42 -22.60 19.68
CA ASN A 118 3.34 -23.47 19.23
C ASN A 118 2.23 -22.66 18.51
N THR A 119 2.60 -21.87 17.50
CA THR A 119 1.65 -21.16 16.63
C THR A 119 1.48 -21.89 15.30
N VAL A 120 0.40 -21.63 14.57
CA VAL A 120 0.19 -22.21 13.23
C VAL A 120 1.26 -21.71 12.25
N ALA A 121 1.65 -20.43 12.32
CA ALA A 121 2.75 -19.88 11.52
C ALA A 121 4.05 -20.66 11.73
N GLU A 122 4.38 -20.97 13.00
CA GLU A 122 5.57 -21.77 13.29
C GLU A 122 5.43 -23.25 12.94
N GLU A 123 4.21 -23.82 12.94
CA GLU A 123 3.99 -25.16 12.44
C GLU A 123 4.18 -25.22 10.91
N LYS A 124 3.82 -24.18 10.18
CA LYS A 124 4.16 -24.02 8.75
C LYS A 124 5.67 -23.97 8.54
N LEU A 125 6.41 -23.23 9.37
CA LEU A 125 7.88 -23.24 9.34
C LEU A 125 8.45 -24.61 9.64
N ARG A 126 7.93 -25.31 10.69
CA ARG A 126 8.36 -26.68 11.00
C ARG A 126 8.08 -27.66 9.87
N PHE A 127 7.07 -27.42 9.05
CA PHE A 127 6.78 -28.21 7.87
C PHE A 127 7.97 -28.20 6.89
N PHE A 128 8.55 -27.03 6.64
CA PHE A 128 9.79 -26.88 5.86
C PHE A 128 10.99 -27.51 6.57
N TRP A 129 11.12 -27.35 7.87
CA TRP A 129 12.24 -27.92 8.66
C TRP A 129 12.24 -29.46 8.72
N ARG A 130 11.08 -30.10 8.57
CA ARG A 130 10.95 -31.57 8.55
C ARG A 130 11.33 -32.17 7.20
N ASP A 131 11.36 -31.38 6.16
CA ASP A 131 11.68 -31.83 4.81
C ASP A 131 13.21 -31.77 4.59
N PRO A 132 13.88 -32.91 4.29
CA PRO A 132 15.32 -32.96 4.11
C PRO A 132 15.81 -32.16 2.90
N ASP A 133 15.04 -32.14 1.82
CA ASP A 133 15.41 -31.43 0.58
C ASP A 133 15.31 -29.93 0.80
N MET A 134 14.28 -29.45 1.51
CA MET A 134 14.14 -28.05 1.88
C MET A 134 15.23 -27.59 2.83
N THR A 135 15.64 -28.43 3.82
CA THR A 135 16.75 -28.08 4.72
C THR A 135 18.09 -28.06 4.01
N ALA A 136 18.33 -28.96 3.04
CA ALA A 136 19.52 -28.94 2.20
C ALA A 136 19.54 -27.69 1.32
N LEU A 137 18.41 -27.35 0.67
CA LEU A 137 18.25 -26.14 -0.12
C LEU A 137 18.50 -24.88 0.70
N ARG A 138 17.90 -24.79 1.90
CA ARG A 138 18.13 -23.68 2.84
C ARG A 138 19.63 -23.49 3.13
N SER A 139 20.33 -24.56 3.41
CA SER A 139 21.77 -24.51 3.69
C SER A 139 22.56 -23.98 2.50
N ALA A 140 22.27 -24.47 1.28
CA ALA A 140 22.92 -24.02 0.06
C ALA A 140 22.62 -22.55 -0.27
N VAL A 141 21.37 -22.10 -0.10
CA VAL A 141 20.97 -20.70 -0.31
C VAL A 141 21.67 -19.79 0.69
N ARG A 142 21.70 -20.16 1.98
CA ARG A 142 22.39 -19.38 3.01
C ARG A 142 23.89 -19.27 2.78
N GLU A 143 24.54 -20.37 2.37
CA GLU A 143 25.97 -20.38 2.01
C GLU A 143 26.23 -19.42 0.83
N ASN A 144 25.43 -19.49 -0.24
CA ASN A 144 25.57 -18.65 -1.43
C ASN A 144 25.32 -17.15 -1.13
N LEU A 145 24.44 -16.85 -0.18
CA LEU A 145 24.15 -15.47 0.25
C LEU A 145 25.12 -14.96 1.32
N GLY A 146 26.08 -15.80 1.79
CA GLY A 146 27.01 -15.44 2.85
C GLY A 146 26.37 -15.27 4.23
N LEU A 147 25.21 -15.88 4.46
CA LEU A 147 24.47 -15.85 5.73
C LEU A 147 25.05 -16.88 6.71
N GLU A 148 26.26 -16.62 7.21
CA GLU A 148 26.88 -17.49 8.21
C GLU A 148 26.29 -17.28 9.62
N TRP A 149 26.16 -18.37 10.37
CA TRP A 149 25.80 -18.29 11.79
C TRP A 149 26.96 -17.73 12.60
N PRO A 150 26.78 -16.67 13.42
CA PRO A 150 27.81 -16.22 14.34
C PRO A 150 28.07 -17.31 15.38
N LYS A 151 29.33 -17.65 15.57
CA LYS A 151 29.76 -18.54 16.67
C LYS A 151 29.43 -17.88 18.01
N ARG A 152 28.84 -18.66 18.94
CA ARG A 152 28.52 -18.26 20.31
C ARG A 152 29.73 -17.64 20.97
N ALA A 153 29.66 -16.37 21.37
CA ALA A 153 30.66 -15.75 22.23
C ALA A 153 30.37 -16.09 23.69
N ASP A 154 31.35 -16.64 24.40
CA ASP A 154 31.29 -16.85 25.84
C ASP A 154 31.30 -15.50 26.56
N THR A 155 30.21 -15.19 27.26
CA THR A 155 30.08 -13.96 28.04
C THR A 155 30.34 -14.27 29.53
N SER A 156 31.48 -13.82 30.02
CA SER A 156 31.70 -13.62 31.43
C SER A 156 32.33 -12.23 31.68
N SER A 157 31.50 -11.22 31.95
CA SER A 157 31.88 -10.09 32.82
C SER A 157 30.64 -9.27 33.22
N SER A 158 30.50 -9.05 34.52
CA SER A 158 29.38 -8.40 35.19
C SER A 158 29.54 -6.89 35.24
N SER A 159 28.60 -6.17 34.64
CA SER A 159 28.24 -4.78 34.98
C SER A 159 26.73 -4.68 34.98
N PRO A 160 26.08 -3.78 35.77
CA PRO A 160 24.62 -3.74 35.83
C PRO A 160 24.08 -3.35 34.44
N ALA A 161 23.31 -4.28 33.88
CA ALA A 161 22.76 -4.14 32.53
C ALA A 161 21.70 -3.03 32.48
N PRO A 162 21.65 -2.23 31.37
CA PRO A 162 20.51 -1.37 31.10
C PRO A 162 19.22 -2.19 30.95
N PRO A 163 18.03 -1.57 31.06
CA PRO A 163 16.76 -2.29 30.92
C PRO A 163 16.68 -3.02 29.59
N VAL A 164 16.49 -4.33 29.69
CA VAL A 164 16.57 -5.29 28.60
C VAL A 164 15.17 -5.79 28.31
N ALA A 165 14.71 -5.71 27.04
CA ALA A 165 13.57 -6.49 26.61
C ALA A 165 13.96 -7.96 26.55
N ALA A 166 13.24 -8.80 27.28
CA ALA A 166 13.53 -10.24 27.34
C ALA A 166 12.83 -11.02 26.21
N THR A 167 11.84 -10.42 25.55
CA THR A 167 11.05 -11.03 24.47
C THR A 167 10.79 -10.03 23.33
N LEU A 168 10.37 -10.54 22.17
CA LEU A 168 9.95 -9.68 21.05
C LEU A 168 8.69 -8.89 21.38
N GLU A 169 7.77 -9.43 22.20
CA GLU A 169 6.57 -8.71 22.64
C GLU A 169 6.94 -7.52 23.56
N GLU A 170 7.92 -7.69 24.44
CA GLU A 170 8.41 -6.58 25.27
C GLU A 170 9.12 -5.51 24.44
N LEU A 171 9.83 -5.93 23.38
CA LEU A 171 10.45 -5.03 22.42
C LEU A 171 9.38 -4.25 21.64
N GLU A 172 8.33 -4.92 21.18
CA GLU A 172 7.19 -4.31 20.48
C GLU A 172 6.55 -3.21 21.33
N GLN A 173 6.23 -3.54 22.58
CA GLN A 173 5.65 -2.59 23.50
C GLN A 173 6.55 -1.35 23.70
N LYS A 174 7.84 -1.54 23.92
CA LYS A 174 8.81 -0.45 24.12
C LYS A 174 9.02 0.40 22.87
N LEU A 175 9.00 -0.23 21.70
CA LEU A 175 9.09 0.47 20.43
C LEU A 175 7.82 1.31 20.18
N MET A 176 6.66 0.75 20.46
CA MET A 176 5.38 1.47 20.37
C MET A 176 5.32 2.64 21.36
N GLU A 177 5.72 2.43 22.61
CA GLU A 177 5.82 3.49 23.64
C GLU A 177 6.73 4.65 23.16
N ALA A 178 7.89 4.32 22.60
CA ALA A 178 8.82 5.32 22.05
C ALA A 178 8.23 6.07 20.84
N ILE A 179 7.55 5.37 19.93
CA ILE A 179 6.88 5.99 18.79
C ILE A 179 5.79 6.96 19.27
N VAL A 180 4.94 6.54 20.18
CA VAL A 180 3.87 7.39 20.76
C VAL A 180 4.44 8.63 21.43
N ALA A 181 5.52 8.47 22.20
CA ALA A 181 6.19 9.57 22.88
C ALA A 181 7.03 10.46 21.96
N VAL A 182 7.24 10.05 20.70
CA VAL A 182 8.16 10.71 19.74
C VAL A 182 9.58 10.79 20.30
N GLU A 183 10.01 9.73 20.98
CA GLU A 183 11.32 9.58 21.61
C GLU A 183 12.12 8.46 20.97
N GLN A 184 13.41 8.40 21.25
CA GLN A 184 14.21 7.26 20.81
C GLN A 184 13.98 6.06 21.73
N PRO A 185 13.81 4.84 21.19
CA PRO A 185 13.70 3.66 22.01
C PRO A 185 15.01 3.42 22.79
N PRO A 186 14.93 2.90 24.02
CA PRO A 186 16.12 2.55 24.79
C PRO A 186 16.94 1.48 24.07
N ALA A 187 18.24 1.43 24.33
CA ALA A 187 19.06 0.30 23.87
C ALA A 187 18.52 -1.01 24.49
N LEU A 188 18.37 -2.04 23.65
CA LEU A 188 17.76 -3.30 24.03
C LEU A 188 18.81 -4.40 23.98
N ALA A 189 18.99 -5.13 25.08
CA ALA A 189 19.69 -6.39 25.03
C ALA A 189 18.65 -7.48 24.79
N CYS A 190 18.71 -8.14 23.65
CA CYS A 190 17.85 -9.26 23.37
C CYS A 190 18.55 -10.55 23.80
N ALA A 191 18.04 -11.20 24.84
CA ALA A 191 18.47 -12.54 25.27
C ALA A 191 17.85 -13.65 24.41
N ALA A 192 17.15 -13.31 23.32
CA ALA A 192 16.59 -14.31 22.42
C ALA A 192 17.71 -15.07 21.69
N PRO A 193 17.54 -16.37 21.42
CA PRO A 193 18.50 -17.19 20.68
C PRO A 193 18.51 -16.89 19.17
N VAL A 194 18.16 -15.66 18.79
CA VAL A 194 18.15 -15.18 17.40
C VAL A 194 19.54 -14.67 17.09
N GLY A 195 20.15 -15.15 16.02
CA GLY A 195 21.48 -14.74 15.61
C GLY A 195 21.55 -13.23 15.34
N SER A 196 22.72 -12.64 15.48
CA SER A 196 22.93 -11.17 15.42
C SER A 196 22.47 -10.53 14.07
N ALA A 197 22.39 -11.30 12.99
CA ALA A 197 21.90 -10.84 11.69
C ALA A 197 20.36 -10.91 11.56
N GLU A 198 19.69 -11.78 12.30
CA GLU A 198 18.23 -11.98 12.23
C GLU A 198 17.47 -10.95 13.09
N LEU A 199 18.11 -10.49 14.17
CA LEU A 199 17.49 -9.57 15.10
C LEU A 199 17.11 -8.20 14.50
N PRO A 200 17.99 -7.53 13.70
CA PRO A 200 17.62 -6.29 13.03
C PRO A 200 16.41 -6.43 12.10
N MET A 201 16.31 -7.56 11.40
CA MET A 201 15.18 -7.84 10.52
C MET A 201 13.89 -8.11 11.30
N ALA A 202 13.96 -8.90 12.37
CA ALA A 202 12.80 -9.14 13.23
C ALA A 202 12.25 -7.83 13.82
N VAL A 203 13.13 -6.93 14.24
CA VAL A 203 12.75 -5.59 14.74
C VAL A 203 12.15 -4.72 13.63
N LYS A 204 12.69 -4.79 12.43
CA LYS A 204 12.15 -4.05 11.29
C LYS A 204 10.76 -4.54 10.88
N ASN A 205 10.53 -5.85 10.88
CA ASN A 205 9.22 -6.44 10.65
C ASN A 205 8.22 -6.03 11.75
N LEU A 206 8.64 -6.05 13.00
CA LEU A 206 7.85 -5.59 14.12
C LEU A 206 7.45 -4.11 13.98
N TYR A 207 8.41 -3.27 13.61
CA TYR A 207 8.14 -1.85 13.33
C TYR A 207 7.12 -1.66 12.20
N TYR A 208 7.22 -2.40 11.10
CA TYR A 208 6.24 -2.33 10.02
C TYR A 208 4.87 -2.87 10.43
N SER A 209 4.81 -3.90 11.29
CA SER A 209 3.55 -4.37 11.87
C SER A 209 2.89 -3.27 12.70
N ILE A 210 3.65 -2.61 13.57
CA ILE A 210 3.15 -1.47 14.36
C ILE A 210 2.56 -0.38 13.44
N LEU A 211 3.27 0.02 12.38
CA LEU A 211 2.77 1.05 11.46
C LEU A 211 1.59 0.60 10.60
N SER A 212 1.45 -0.70 10.35
CA SER A 212 0.29 -1.28 9.66
C SER A 212 -0.94 -1.26 10.56
N ASP A 213 -0.78 -1.65 11.81
CA ASP A 213 -1.86 -1.74 12.78
C ASP A 213 -2.25 -0.36 13.35
N HIS A 214 -1.30 0.59 13.30
CA HIS A 214 -1.43 1.96 13.78
C HIS A 214 -1.00 2.96 12.70
N PRO A 215 -1.81 3.15 11.65
CA PRO A 215 -1.45 4.05 10.54
C PRO A 215 -1.26 5.51 10.97
N GLU A 216 -1.80 5.92 12.12
CA GLU A 216 -1.58 7.22 12.74
C GLU A 216 -0.12 7.46 13.17
N TYR A 217 0.69 6.39 13.28
CA TYR A 217 2.11 6.48 13.66
C TYR A 217 3.07 6.55 12.47
N LYS A 218 2.60 6.62 11.23
CA LYS A 218 3.43 6.72 10.02
C LYS A 218 4.37 7.94 9.98
N TYR A 219 4.20 8.87 10.88
CA TYR A 219 5.17 9.95 11.11
C TYR A 219 6.53 9.46 11.65
N ALA A 220 6.58 8.27 12.22
CA ALA A 220 7.81 7.52 12.43
C ALA A 220 8.14 6.83 11.10
N TYR A 221 8.91 7.48 10.23
CA TYR A 221 9.02 7.08 8.83
C TYR A 221 10.16 6.12 8.52
N ASP A 222 11.09 5.94 9.44
CA ASP A 222 12.20 4.99 9.28
C ASP A 222 12.67 4.44 10.61
N LEU A 223 13.16 3.19 10.58
CA LEU A 223 13.83 2.56 11.70
C LEU A 223 15.12 1.92 11.21
N THR A 224 16.24 2.31 11.83
CA THR A 224 17.52 1.64 11.69
C THR A 224 17.85 0.88 12.99
N SER A 225 18.50 -0.26 12.87
CA SER A 225 18.91 -1.05 14.03
C SER A 225 20.27 -1.67 13.78
N GLU A 226 21.09 -1.71 14.82
CA GLU A 226 22.43 -2.30 14.80
C GLU A 226 22.70 -3.07 16.08
N VAL A 227 23.43 -4.16 15.99
CA VAL A 227 23.93 -4.89 17.15
C VAL A 227 25.34 -4.42 17.44
N GLY A 228 25.55 -3.79 18.60
CA GLY A 228 26.85 -3.34 19.03
C GLY A 228 27.78 -4.50 19.43
N GLU A 229 29.09 -4.21 19.59
CA GLU A 229 30.10 -5.15 20.08
C GLU A 229 29.76 -5.70 21.47
N ASP A 230 28.96 -4.98 22.24
CA ASP A 230 28.46 -5.35 23.56
C ASP A 230 27.24 -6.31 23.50
N GLY A 231 26.81 -6.72 22.29
CA GLY A 231 25.67 -7.61 22.09
C GLY A 231 24.31 -6.92 22.30
N LEU A 232 24.30 -5.59 22.45
CA LEU A 232 23.06 -4.83 22.58
C LEU A 232 22.54 -4.40 21.20
N LEU A 233 21.26 -4.61 20.96
CA LEU A 233 20.58 -4.04 19.83
C LEU A 233 20.21 -2.57 20.12
N ARG A 234 20.66 -1.68 19.27
CA ARG A 234 20.28 -0.27 19.30
C ARG A 234 19.38 0.04 18.12
N CYS A 235 18.20 0.58 18.43
CA CYS A 235 17.25 1.03 17.43
C CYS A 235 17.24 2.56 17.40
N LYS A 236 17.15 3.12 16.20
CA LYS A 236 16.95 4.54 15.99
C LYS A 236 15.71 4.73 15.11
N VAL A 237 14.70 5.43 15.63
CA VAL A 237 13.52 5.81 14.88
C VAL A 237 13.71 7.21 14.31
N SER A 238 13.41 7.39 13.03
CA SER A 238 13.38 8.68 12.36
C SER A 238 11.95 9.20 12.32
N TYR A 239 11.74 10.38 12.84
CA TYR A 239 10.43 11.04 12.92
C TYR A 239 10.34 12.20 11.96
N MET A 240 9.18 12.39 11.34
CA MET A 240 8.92 13.57 10.52
C MET A 240 9.03 14.85 11.38
N PRO A 241 9.69 15.91 10.85
CA PRO A 241 9.98 17.12 11.61
C PRO A 241 8.78 17.82 12.25
N TYR A 242 7.59 17.69 11.67
CA TYR A 242 6.39 18.32 12.21
C TYR A 242 5.95 17.72 13.56
N ARG A 243 6.34 16.47 13.86
CA ARG A 243 6.09 15.83 15.15
C ARG A 243 7.10 16.21 16.21
N THR A 244 8.34 16.45 15.81
CA THR A 244 9.46 16.78 16.72
C THR A 244 9.71 18.29 16.83
N GLY A 245 9.20 19.07 15.89
CA GLY A 245 9.58 20.48 15.70
C GLY A 245 10.99 20.68 15.15
N ALA A 246 11.73 19.62 14.87
CA ALA A 246 13.15 19.63 14.53
C ALA A 246 13.38 19.67 13.01
N TYR A 247 12.93 20.73 12.36
CA TYR A 247 13.31 20.98 10.96
C TYR A 247 14.82 21.29 10.84
N PRO A 248 15.46 20.91 9.71
CA PRO A 248 16.86 21.25 9.47
C PRO A 248 17.13 22.74 9.62
N ALA A 249 18.32 23.08 10.11
CA ALA A 249 18.71 24.50 10.28
C ALA A 249 18.66 25.25 8.95
N GLY A 250 17.91 26.34 8.91
CA GLY A 250 17.72 27.15 7.70
C GLY A 250 16.69 26.58 6.71
N PHE A 251 15.98 25.50 7.06
CA PHE A 251 14.91 24.94 6.23
C PHE A 251 13.81 25.97 5.98
N GLN A 252 13.51 26.20 4.71
CA GLN A 252 12.45 27.08 4.27
C GLN A 252 11.42 26.28 3.48
N GLY A 253 10.26 26.06 4.08
CA GLY A 253 9.11 25.41 3.46
C GLY A 253 7.89 26.32 3.55
N ILE A 254 6.95 26.13 2.63
CA ILE A 254 5.64 26.78 2.68
C ILE A 254 4.88 26.23 3.90
N GLU A 255 4.37 27.10 4.75
CA GLU A 255 3.59 26.67 5.93
C GLU A 255 2.28 26.03 5.52
N VAL A 256 1.98 24.88 6.15
CA VAL A 256 0.79 24.07 5.98
C VAL A 256 0.21 23.78 7.36
N ASP A 257 -0.94 24.38 7.64
CA ASP A 257 -1.67 24.29 8.91
C ASP A 257 -2.95 23.46 8.82
N GLY A 258 -3.27 22.92 7.64
CA GLY A 258 -4.44 22.10 7.38
C GLY A 258 -4.37 21.37 6.04
N LEU A 259 -5.34 20.44 5.82
CA LEU A 259 -5.42 19.67 4.56
C LEU A 259 -5.83 20.54 3.38
N ASP A 260 -6.66 21.56 3.60
CA ASP A 260 -7.05 22.56 2.60
C ASP A 260 -5.85 23.35 2.08
N ARG A 261 -5.01 23.84 3.01
CA ARG A 261 -3.78 24.52 2.67
C ARG A 261 -2.79 23.61 1.96
N LEU A 262 -2.69 22.34 2.36
CA LEU A 262 -1.85 21.34 1.70
C LEU A 262 -2.26 21.15 0.24
N VAL A 263 -3.56 21.01 -0.04
CA VAL A 263 -4.12 20.88 -1.39
C VAL A 263 -3.88 22.14 -2.22
N GLU A 264 -4.06 23.32 -1.64
CA GLU A 264 -3.77 24.59 -2.31
C GLU A 264 -2.30 24.71 -2.75
N VAL A 265 -1.39 24.39 -1.83
CA VAL A 265 0.07 24.41 -2.09
C VAL A 265 0.41 23.40 -3.19
N ALA A 266 -0.14 22.19 -3.14
CA ALA A 266 0.10 21.18 -4.17
C ALA A 266 -0.39 21.64 -5.55
N ARG A 267 -1.61 22.20 -5.64
CA ARG A 267 -2.17 22.73 -6.91
C ARG A 267 -1.32 23.85 -7.49
N GLY A 268 -0.82 24.75 -6.65
CA GLY A 268 0.05 25.85 -7.08
C GLY A 268 1.44 25.42 -7.53
N GLY A 269 1.89 24.23 -7.12
CA GLY A 269 3.25 23.74 -7.34
C GLY A 269 3.39 22.58 -8.33
N LEU A 270 2.36 22.20 -9.08
CA LEU A 270 2.37 21.00 -9.97
C LEU A 270 3.48 21.01 -11.04
N SER A 271 4.01 22.16 -11.38
CA SER A 271 5.15 22.31 -12.30
C SER A 271 6.51 21.97 -11.66
N GLN A 272 6.58 21.86 -10.34
CA GLN A 272 7.78 21.51 -9.59
C GLN A 272 7.86 20.01 -9.38
N GLU A 273 9.06 19.48 -9.19
CA GLU A 273 9.26 18.07 -8.83
C GLU A 273 9.04 17.84 -7.33
N SER A 274 9.44 18.82 -6.54
CA SER A 274 9.33 18.82 -5.10
C SER A 274 8.97 20.21 -4.59
N ILE A 275 7.99 20.30 -3.72
CA ILE A 275 7.50 21.55 -3.13
C ILE A 275 7.83 21.49 -1.63
N PRO A 276 8.84 22.20 -1.15
CA PRO A 276 9.20 22.23 0.26
C PRO A 276 8.05 22.76 1.11
N ILE A 277 7.65 22.00 2.13
CA ILE A 277 6.57 22.39 3.05
C ILE A 277 7.02 22.28 4.51
N ARG A 278 6.43 23.12 5.35
CA ARG A 278 6.54 23.08 6.81
C ARG A 278 5.14 22.83 7.38
N ILE A 279 4.89 21.62 7.83
CA ILE A 279 3.63 21.28 8.50
C ILE A 279 3.68 21.85 9.91
N THR A 280 2.65 22.62 10.28
CA THR A 280 2.54 23.29 11.60
C THR A 280 1.45 22.67 12.46
N GLU A 281 0.54 21.85 11.89
CA GLU A 281 -0.51 21.13 12.61
C GLU A 281 -0.05 19.71 12.96
N PRO A 282 0.30 19.42 14.22
CA PRO A 282 0.89 18.14 14.62
C PRO A 282 -0.11 16.98 14.64
N THR A 283 -1.41 17.24 14.56
CA THR A 283 -2.46 16.21 14.57
C THR A 283 -2.71 15.58 13.19
N LEU A 284 -2.19 16.18 12.12
CA LEU A 284 -2.31 15.64 10.77
C LEU A 284 -1.63 14.27 10.65
N THR A 285 -2.36 13.29 10.17
CA THR A 285 -1.80 11.98 9.87
C THR A 285 -1.28 11.93 8.43
N VAL A 286 -0.25 11.10 8.21
CA VAL A 286 0.34 10.90 6.87
C VAL A 286 -0.72 10.40 5.87
N ASP A 287 -1.63 9.52 6.31
CA ASP A 287 -2.70 9.00 5.46
C ASP A 287 -3.73 10.07 5.09
N ALA A 288 -4.08 10.96 6.02
CA ALA A 288 -4.98 12.08 5.73
C ALA A 288 -4.33 13.05 4.72
N MET A 289 -3.05 13.38 4.92
CA MET A 289 -2.30 14.25 4.00
C MET A 289 -2.18 13.64 2.60
N ASN A 290 -1.80 12.36 2.48
CA ASN A 290 -1.71 11.71 1.17
C ASN A 290 -3.09 11.57 0.50
N ARG A 291 -4.14 11.33 1.26
CA ARG A 291 -5.52 11.30 0.75
C ARG A 291 -5.97 12.66 0.19
N ALA A 292 -5.59 13.75 0.87
CA ALA A 292 -5.82 15.09 0.38
C ALA A 292 -5.02 15.38 -0.90
N LEU A 293 -3.77 14.99 -0.95
CA LEU A 293 -2.91 15.14 -2.13
C LEU A 293 -3.40 14.34 -3.34
N GLN A 294 -4.05 13.19 -3.14
CA GLN A 294 -4.67 12.41 -4.22
C GLN A 294 -5.84 13.13 -4.91
N GLN A 295 -6.40 14.18 -4.30
CA GLN A 295 -7.44 15.02 -4.94
C GLN A 295 -6.87 16.01 -5.96
N VAL A 296 -5.54 15.99 -6.17
CA VAL A 296 -4.81 16.90 -7.05
C VAL A 296 -4.16 16.12 -8.20
N GLY A 297 -3.96 16.76 -9.35
CA GLY A 297 -3.17 16.21 -10.47
C GLY A 297 -3.96 15.36 -11.47
N GLY A 298 -5.26 15.09 -11.24
CA GLY A 298 -6.18 14.48 -12.22
C GLY A 298 -5.71 13.15 -12.81
N GLY A 299 -4.94 12.37 -12.06
CA GLY A 299 -4.36 11.10 -12.48
C GLY A 299 -3.09 11.21 -13.33
N TRP A 300 -2.76 12.40 -13.84
CA TRP A 300 -1.54 12.63 -14.65
C TRP A 300 -0.33 13.00 -13.83
N LEU A 301 -0.55 13.58 -12.65
CA LEU A 301 0.47 13.96 -11.68
C LEU A 301 0.11 13.34 -10.33
N LEU A 302 0.98 12.51 -9.78
CA LEU A 302 0.84 11.95 -8.46
C LEU A 302 1.50 12.88 -7.45
N CYS A 303 0.70 13.47 -6.57
CA CYS A 303 1.17 14.26 -5.44
C CYS A 303 1.20 13.39 -4.20
N GLN A 304 2.34 13.33 -3.53
CA GLN A 304 2.54 12.57 -2.29
C GLN A 304 3.42 13.34 -1.30
N LEU A 305 3.24 13.08 -0.03
CA LEU A 305 4.16 13.56 0.99
C LEU A 305 5.51 12.86 0.82
N SER A 306 6.62 13.60 0.87
CA SER A 306 7.96 13.00 0.91
C SER A 306 8.10 12.09 2.14
N ARG A 307 9.00 11.10 2.06
CA ARG A 307 9.17 10.11 3.12
C ARG A 307 9.42 10.75 4.50
N ASP A 308 10.15 11.85 4.54
CA ASP A 308 10.48 12.59 5.76
C ASP A 308 9.47 13.69 6.12
N GLY A 309 8.42 13.88 5.32
CA GLY A 309 7.37 14.87 5.56
C GLY A 309 7.78 16.33 5.34
N THR A 310 8.90 16.59 4.65
CA THR A 310 9.40 17.97 4.43
C THR A 310 9.01 18.57 3.08
N ALA A 311 8.45 17.76 2.18
CA ALA A 311 8.04 18.21 0.86
C ALA A 311 6.81 17.47 0.34
N ILE A 312 6.14 18.06 -0.64
CA ILE A 312 5.22 17.36 -1.54
C ILE A 312 6.03 16.97 -2.78
N THR A 313 6.13 15.69 -3.08
CA THR A 313 6.69 15.19 -4.33
C THR A 313 5.60 15.16 -5.40
N VAL A 314 5.91 15.58 -6.62
CA VAL A 314 4.98 15.59 -7.76
C VAL A 314 5.60 14.75 -8.88
N THR A 315 5.04 13.58 -9.13
CA THR A 315 5.56 12.60 -10.08
C THR A 315 4.63 12.46 -11.29
N PRO A 316 5.13 12.72 -12.52
CA PRO A 316 4.38 12.44 -13.74
C PRO A 316 4.04 10.95 -13.85
N GLN A 317 2.84 10.66 -14.34
CA GLN A 317 2.34 9.31 -14.49
C GLN A 317 2.22 8.90 -15.97
N GLY A 318 2.00 7.61 -16.24
CA GLY A 318 1.82 7.09 -17.61
C GLY A 318 3.07 7.14 -18.47
N GLY A 319 4.27 7.23 -17.88
CA GLY A 319 5.54 7.33 -18.61
C GLY A 319 5.75 8.68 -19.31
N LEU A 320 4.99 9.71 -18.95
CA LEU A 320 5.07 11.02 -19.55
C LEU A 320 6.15 11.90 -18.91
N SER A 321 6.67 12.84 -19.67
CA SER A 321 7.40 13.98 -19.10
C SER A 321 6.46 14.87 -18.28
N ARG A 322 7.01 15.70 -17.40
CA ARG A 322 6.24 16.65 -16.59
C ARG A 322 5.43 17.61 -17.45
N GLU A 323 6.03 18.13 -18.53
CA GLU A 323 5.36 19.04 -19.47
C GLU A 323 4.16 18.35 -20.14
N GLU A 324 4.33 17.11 -20.60
CA GLU A 324 3.24 16.34 -21.19
C GLU A 324 2.13 16.03 -20.20
N ALA A 325 2.48 15.64 -18.96
CA ALA A 325 1.51 15.37 -17.90
C ALA A 325 0.68 16.63 -17.54
N LEU A 326 1.33 17.80 -17.43
CA LEU A 326 0.67 19.08 -17.23
C LEU A 326 -0.25 19.45 -18.42
N ASN A 327 0.20 19.24 -19.64
CA ASN A 327 -0.61 19.46 -20.83
C ASN A 327 -1.83 18.55 -20.86
N ARG A 328 -1.70 17.27 -20.46
CA ARG A 328 -2.82 16.33 -20.36
C ARG A 328 -3.81 16.73 -19.28
N LEU A 329 -3.33 17.18 -18.13
CA LEU A 329 -4.19 17.72 -17.08
C LEU A 329 -4.99 18.92 -17.57
N ALA A 330 -4.32 19.91 -18.16
CA ALA A 330 -4.98 21.10 -18.72
C ALA A 330 -5.99 20.76 -19.81
N GLN A 331 -5.70 19.77 -20.67
CA GLN A 331 -6.64 19.25 -21.66
C GLN A 331 -7.87 18.62 -21.00
N SER A 332 -7.67 17.82 -19.92
CA SER A 332 -8.79 17.22 -19.18
C SER A 332 -9.71 18.27 -18.56
N GLU A 333 -9.12 19.32 -17.95
CA GLU A 333 -9.88 20.45 -17.39
C GLU A 333 -10.63 21.25 -18.45
N CYS A 334 -10.02 21.46 -19.63
CA CYS A 334 -10.67 22.11 -20.75
C CYS A 334 -11.87 21.31 -21.27
N LEU A 335 -11.71 19.99 -21.40
CA LEU A 335 -12.80 19.09 -21.82
C LEU A 335 -13.94 19.08 -20.78
N ALA A 336 -13.62 19.02 -19.50
CA ALA A 336 -14.63 19.08 -18.44
C ALA A 336 -15.44 20.39 -18.50
N ARG A 337 -14.77 21.53 -18.76
CA ARG A 337 -15.44 22.82 -18.94
C ARG A 337 -16.32 22.83 -20.18
N GLN A 338 -15.86 22.31 -21.32
CA GLN A 338 -16.66 22.22 -22.55
C GLN A 338 -17.92 21.39 -22.32
N VAL A 339 -17.81 20.23 -21.71
CA VAL A 339 -18.97 19.37 -21.35
C VAL A 339 -19.94 20.12 -20.43
N TYR A 340 -19.43 20.82 -19.43
CA TYR A 340 -20.25 21.63 -18.52
C TYR A 340 -21.01 22.71 -19.27
N GLU A 341 -20.33 23.51 -20.11
CA GLU A 341 -20.92 24.60 -20.89
C GLU A 341 -21.95 24.09 -21.90
N GLU A 342 -21.80 22.90 -22.47
CA GLU A 342 -22.72 22.28 -23.40
C GLU A 342 -23.99 21.76 -22.73
N ILE A 343 -23.88 21.21 -21.52
CA ILE A 343 -24.98 20.48 -20.89
C ILE A 343 -25.76 21.35 -19.90
N ILE A 344 -25.07 22.23 -19.17
CA ILE A 344 -25.65 22.92 -18.02
C ILE A 344 -26.27 24.26 -18.46
N THR A 345 -27.50 24.46 -18.01
CA THR A 345 -28.22 25.73 -18.20
C THR A 345 -28.36 26.50 -16.89
N ALA A 346 -28.59 27.82 -17.00
CA ALA A 346 -28.65 28.69 -15.83
C ALA A 346 -29.86 28.40 -14.88
N GLU A 347 -30.84 27.67 -15.38
CA GLU A 347 -32.04 27.29 -14.59
C GLU A 347 -31.84 26.02 -13.76
N MET A 348 -30.77 25.25 -14.01
CA MET A 348 -30.51 24.00 -13.28
C MET A 348 -29.97 24.27 -11.89
N GLY A 349 -30.66 23.74 -10.88
CA GLY A 349 -30.12 23.64 -9.51
C GLY A 349 -28.99 22.62 -9.41
N LYS A 350 -28.23 22.62 -8.31
CA LYS A 350 -27.04 21.77 -8.14
C LYS A 350 -27.33 20.27 -8.30
N ALA A 351 -28.46 19.77 -7.80
CA ALA A 351 -28.88 18.39 -8.00
C ALA A 351 -29.11 18.04 -9.49
N ALA A 352 -29.81 18.90 -10.22
CA ALA A 352 -30.05 18.70 -11.66
C ALA A 352 -28.75 18.80 -12.48
N GLN A 353 -27.82 19.68 -12.09
CA GLN A 353 -26.49 19.77 -12.71
C GLN A 353 -25.71 18.46 -12.47
N ALA A 354 -25.66 17.97 -11.25
CA ALA A 354 -24.97 16.71 -10.91
C ALA A 354 -25.58 15.53 -11.70
N GLU A 355 -26.91 15.45 -11.81
CA GLU A 355 -27.61 14.38 -12.56
C GLU A 355 -27.30 14.43 -14.05
N ALA A 356 -27.32 15.62 -14.67
CA ALA A 356 -27.02 15.78 -16.08
C ALA A 356 -25.56 15.41 -16.43
N LEU A 357 -24.59 15.80 -15.57
CA LEU A 357 -23.17 15.47 -15.73
C LEU A 357 -22.91 13.98 -15.49
N TYR A 358 -23.62 13.37 -14.54
CA TYR A 358 -23.56 11.93 -14.28
C TYR A 358 -24.13 11.12 -15.45
N ALA A 359 -25.30 11.53 -15.96
CA ALA A 359 -25.93 10.92 -17.13
C ALA A 359 -25.02 10.96 -18.35
N TYR A 360 -24.38 12.10 -18.61
CA TYR A 360 -23.39 12.24 -19.69
C TYR A 360 -22.29 11.17 -19.59
N LEU A 361 -21.65 11.03 -18.43
CA LEU A 361 -20.58 10.06 -18.26
C LEU A 361 -21.06 8.62 -18.43
N THR A 362 -22.20 8.28 -17.83
CA THR A 362 -22.74 6.92 -17.86
C THR A 362 -23.21 6.49 -19.24
N GLU A 363 -23.58 7.44 -20.10
CA GLU A 363 -24.01 7.22 -21.48
C GLU A 363 -22.83 7.25 -22.48
N GLN A 364 -21.95 8.25 -22.37
CA GLN A 364 -20.92 8.50 -23.38
C GLN A 364 -19.65 7.67 -23.17
N VAL A 365 -19.35 7.25 -21.93
CA VAL A 365 -18.11 6.55 -21.61
C VAL A 365 -18.32 5.04 -21.50
N ARG A 366 -17.48 4.29 -22.21
CA ARG A 366 -17.45 2.84 -22.15
C ARG A 366 -16.36 2.37 -21.18
N TYR A 367 -16.60 1.21 -20.54
CA TYR A 367 -15.59 0.60 -19.68
C TYR A 367 -14.49 -0.07 -20.50
N ASP A 368 -13.24 0.15 -20.15
CA ASP A 368 -12.10 -0.49 -20.81
C ASP A 368 -11.85 -1.87 -20.22
N PHE A 369 -12.45 -2.89 -20.80
CA PHE A 369 -12.32 -4.28 -20.36
C PHE A 369 -10.93 -4.89 -20.59
N ARG A 370 -10.02 -4.19 -21.28
CA ARG A 370 -8.61 -4.61 -21.35
C ARG A 370 -7.97 -4.67 -19.96
N TYR A 371 -8.48 -3.89 -19.02
CA TYR A 371 -8.10 -4.00 -17.61
C TYR A 371 -8.09 -5.45 -17.09
N TYR A 372 -9.06 -6.26 -17.49
CA TYR A 372 -9.19 -7.67 -17.07
C TYR A 372 -8.57 -8.66 -18.07
N SER A 373 -8.62 -8.38 -19.37
CA SER A 373 -8.24 -9.33 -20.41
C SER A 373 -6.83 -9.13 -20.95
N GLN A 374 -6.35 -7.90 -20.99
CA GLN A 374 -5.07 -7.51 -21.59
C GLN A 374 -4.53 -6.23 -20.91
N PRO A 375 -4.22 -6.26 -19.61
CA PRO A 375 -3.86 -5.05 -18.85
C PRO A 375 -2.64 -4.33 -19.43
N GLY A 376 -1.69 -5.05 -20.04
CA GLY A 376 -0.53 -4.46 -20.71
C GLY A 376 -0.85 -3.68 -22.00
N GLU A 377 -2.05 -3.84 -22.56
CA GLU A 377 -2.51 -3.10 -23.75
C GLU A 377 -3.43 -1.92 -23.41
N MET A 378 -3.85 -1.80 -22.17
CA MET A 378 -4.68 -0.70 -21.70
C MET A 378 -3.84 0.59 -21.63
N PRO A 379 -4.25 1.68 -22.32
CA PRO A 379 -3.52 2.94 -22.23
C PRO A 379 -3.70 3.56 -20.85
N TYR A 380 -2.65 4.20 -20.33
CA TYR A 380 -2.73 4.88 -19.05
C TYR A 380 -3.85 5.91 -18.98
N SER A 381 -4.19 6.57 -20.10
CA SER A 381 -5.30 7.53 -20.17
C SER A 381 -6.63 6.96 -19.66
N ALA A 382 -6.86 5.65 -19.79
CA ALA A 382 -8.08 5.00 -19.28
C ALA A 382 -8.24 5.10 -17.75
N THR A 383 -7.16 5.36 -17.03
CA THR A 383 -7.17 5.57 -15.56
C THR A 383 -7.45 7.02 -15.16
N THR A 384 -7.56 7.95 -16.10
CA THR A 384 -7.63 9.41 -15.90
C THR A 384 -8.90 10.02 -16.46
N ALA A 385 -9.23 11.24 -16.05
CA ALA A 385 -10.34 11.99 -16.60
C ALA A 385 -10.23 12.18 -18.13
N TYR A 386 -9.03 12.23 -18.70
CA TYR A 386 -8.80 12.35 -20.14
C TYR A 386 -9.36 11.15 -20.91
N GLY A 387 -9.14 9.92 -20.43
CA GLY A 387 -9.70 8.73 -21.06
C GLY A 387 -11.23 8.75 -21.10
N ALA A 388 -11.86 9.21 -20.02
CA ALA A 388 -13.31 9.35 -19.98
C ALA A 388 -13.84 10.47 -20.88
N LEU A 389 -13.25 11.67 -20.82
CA LEU A 389 -13.79 12.87 -21.49
C LEU A 389 -13.36 12.99 -22.97
N HIS A 390 -12.19 12.45 -23.34
CA HIS A 390 -11.65 12.53 -24.70
C HIS A 390 -11.79 11.23 -25.46
N ASP A 391 -11.33 10.12 -24.86
CA ASP A 391 -11.27 8.81 -25.53
C ASP A 391 -12.63 8.07 -25.42
N HIS A 392 -13.53 8.52 -24.54
CA HIS A 392 -14.78 7.87 -24.15
C HIS A 392 -14.57 6.40 -23.75
N LEU A 393 -13.42 6.10 -23.15
CA LEU A 393 -13.01 4.78 -22.73
C LEU A 393 -12.19 4.88 -21.45
N ALA A 394 -12.70 4.33 -20.35
CA ALA A 394 -12.07 4.47 -19.04
C ALA A 394 -12.36 3.27 -18.13
N ILE A 395 -11.54 3.11 -17.09
CA ILE A 395 -11.84 2.28 -15.91
C ILE A 395 -12.37 3.17 -14.77
N CYS A 396 -12.65 2.58 -13.62
CA CYS A 396 -13.26 3.29 -12.47
C CYS A 396 -12.52 4.59 -12.09
N GLY A 397 -11.18 4.59 -12.11
CA GLY A 397 -10.39 5.79 -11.85
C GLY A 397 -10.68 6.94 -12.83
N GLY A 398 -10.77 6.63 -14.12
CA GLY A 398 -11.09 7.62 -15.15
C GLY A 398 -12.52 8.19 -15.02
N TYR A 399 -13.51 7.34 -14.75
CA TYR A 399 -14.88 7.78 -14.48
C TYR A 399 -14.96 8.68 -13.23
N ALA A 400 -14.34 8.28 -12.12
CA ALA A 400 -14.40 9.03 -10.88
C ALA A 400 -13.72 10.41 -11.00
N GLN A 401 -12.54 10.46 -11.62
CA GLN A 401 -11.81 11.72 -11.84
C GLN A 401 -12.51 12.64 -12.82
N ALA A 402 -13.11 12.09 -13.88
CA ALA A 402 -13.91 12.88 -14.82
C ALA A 402 -15.14 13.48 -14.12
N PHE A 403 -15.85 12.69 -13.32
CA PHE A 403 -17.01 13.19 -12.59
C PHE A 403 -16.61 14.24 -11.56
N GLN A 404 -15.50 14.04 -10.83
CA GLN A 404 -14.95 15.05 -9.93
C GLN A 404 -14.66 16.37 -10.67
N MET A 405 -14.00 16.34 -11.83
CA MET A 405 -13.70 17.55 -12.61
C MET A 405 -14.97 18.25 -13.11
N LEU A 406 -15.97 17.49 -13.53
CA LEU A 406 -17.26 18.04 -13.95
C LEU A 406 -18.02 18.70 -12.79
N LEU A 407 -18.04 18.06 -11.62
CA LEU A 407 -18.64 18.64 -10.42
C LEU A 407 -17.90 19.91 -9.96
N GLN A 408 -16.58 19.94 -10.10
CA GLN A 408 -15.77 21.14 -9.82
C GLN A 408 -16.12 22.31 -10.77
N GLN A 409 -16.42 22.05 -12.06
CA GLN A 409 -16.93 23.10 -12.98
C GLN A 409 -18.30 23.62 -12.51
N ALA A 410 -19.11 22.75 -11.91
CA ALA A 410 -20.40 23.09 -11.32
C ALA A 410 -20.29 23.72 -9.92
N GLU A 411 -19.08 23.94 -9.41
CA GLU A 411 -18.84 24.42 -8.03
C GLU A 411 -19.57 23.55 -6.98
N ILE A 412 -19.59 22.24 -7.20
CA ILE A 412 -20.13 21.27 -6.25
C ILE A 412 -18.97 20.68 -5.46
N PRO A 413 -18.92 20.82 -4.14
CA PRO A 413 -17.90 20.22 -3.29
C PRO A 413 -17.84 18.72 -3.47
N CYS A 414 -16.65 18.18 -3.79
CA CYS A 414 -16.50 16.75 -4.05
C CYS A 414 -15.07 16.25 -3.86
N ILE A 415 -14.96 14.98 -3.51
CA ILE A 415 -13.71 14.23 -3.46
C ILE A 415 -13.86 12.90 -4.21
N THR A 416 -12.75 12.37 -4.75
CA THR A 416 -12.68 10.97 -5.13
C THR A 416 -12.44 10.11 -3.90
N VAL A 417 -13.07 8.94 -3.86
CA VAL A 417 -12.93 7.95 -2.80
C VAL A 417 -12.37 6.67 -3.40
N SER A 418 -11.29 6.15 -2.81
CA SER A 418 -10.67 4.89 -3.18
C SER A 418 -10.99 3.82 -2.14
N GLY A 419 -11.22 2.61 -2.60
CA GLY A 419 -11.53 1.47 -1.76
C GLY A 419 -11.69 0.19 -2.57
N LYS A 420 -12.57 -0.71 -2.14
CA LYS A 420 -12.87 -1.95 -2.87
C LYS A 420 -14.37 -2.06 -3.12
N MET A 421 -14.75 -2.67 -4.25
CA MET A 421 -16.10 -3.10 -4.55
C MET A 421 -16.08 -4.59 -4.89
N GLY A 422 -16.76 -5.39 -4.07
CA GLY A 422 -16.77 -6.85 -4.25
C GLY A 422 -15.38 -7.50 -4.12
N GLY A 423 -14.47 -6.87 -3.36
CA GLY A 423 -13.08 -7.32 -3.17
C GLY A 423 -12.06 -6.68 -4.11
N GLU A 424 -12.47 -6.14 -5.26
CA GLU A 424 -11.58 -5.50 -6.24
C GLU A 424 -11.38 -4.02 -5.94
N ASN A 425 -10.19 -3.49 -6.24
CA ASN A 425 -9.89 -2.07 -6.10
C ASN A 425 -10.85 -1.24 -6.95
N HIS A 426 -11.41 -0.19 -6.36
CA HIS A 426 -12.42 0.64 -6.99
C HIS A 426 -12.31 2.10 -6.57
N MET A 427 -12.78 3.00 -7.43
CA MET A 427 -12.82 4.44 -7.17
C MET A 427 -14.19 4.99 -7.56
N TRP A 428 -14.73 5.87 -6.71
CA TRP A 428 -16.00 6.57 -6.89
C TRP A 428 -15.93 7.97 -6.32
N VAL A 429 -17.04 8.69 -6.22
CA VAL A 429 -17.08 10.09 -5.80
C VAL A 429 -17.99 10.27 -4.59
N LEU A 430 -17.59 11.11 -3.65
CA LEU A 430 -18.39 11.66 -2.57
C LEU A 430 -18.56 13.16 -2.85
N ALA A 431 -19.81 13.65 -2.97
CA ALA A 431 -20.09 15.04 -3.30
C ALA A 431 -21.21 15.61 -2.44
N GLN A 432 -21.18 16.94 -2.22
CA GLN A 432 -22.22 17.64 -1.47
C GLN A 432 -23.26 18.23 -2.44
N VAL A 433 -24.42 17.61 -2.48
CA VAL A 433 -25.55 18.08 -3.28
C VAL A 433 -26.68 18.51 -2.35
N ASP A 434 -27.18 19.73 -2.52
CA ASP A 434 -28.24 20.33 -1.70
C ASP A 434 -27.97 20.24 -0.18
N GLY A 435 -26.69 20.40 0.19
CA GLY A 435 -26.23 20.38 1.58
C GLY A 435 -26.04 18.98 2.19
N GLN A 436 -26.20 17.92 1.41
CA GLN A 436 -26.01 16.53 1.84
C GLN A 436 -24.81 15.91 1.14
N TRP A 437 -23.95 15.23 1.91
CA TRP A 437 -22.87 14.41 1.36
C TRP A 437 -23.41 13.07 0.89
N LEU A 438 -23.30 12.80 -0.41
CA LEU A 438 -23.82 11.61 -1.10
C LEU A 438 -22.76 10.97 -1.98
N TYR A 439 -22.90 9.68 -2.18
CA TYR A 439 -21.99 8.90 -3.03
C TYR A 439 -22.52 8.73 -4.44
N PHE A 440 -21.58 8.72 -5.39
CA PHE A 440 -21.85 8.60 -6.82
C PHE A 440 -20.83 7.64 -7.46
N ASP A 441 -21.33 6.62 -8.16
CA ASP A 441 -20.47 5.70 -8.91
C ASP A 441 -20.91 5.57 -10.37
N PRO A 442 -20.45 6.48 -11.24
CA PRO A 442 -20.83 6.45 -12.65
C PRO A 442 -20.31 5.19 -13.37
N THR A 443 -19.25 4.54 -12.85
CA THR A 443 -18.75 3.29 -13.43
C THR A 443 -19.76 2.17 -13.31
N SER A 444 -20.36 2.01 -12.14
CA SER A 444 -21.33 0.96 -11.85
C SER A 444 -22.69 1.23 -12.51
N ASP A 445 -23.01 2.48 -12.81
CA ASP A 445 -24.24 2.90 -13.49
C ASP A 445 -24.10 3.10 -15.00
N ARG A 446 -22.94 2.77 -15.60
CA ARG A 446 -22.75 2.89 -17.05
C ARG A 446 -23.84 2.16 -17.84
N GLY A 447 -24.38 2.84 -18.86
CA GLY A 447 -25.44 2.30 -19.71
C GLY A 447 -26.81 2.17 -19.03
N ARG A 448 -27.04 2.84 -17.89
CA ARG A 448 -28.29 2.76 -17.13
C ARG A 448 -29.21 3.97 -17.26
N VAL A 449 -28.91 4.92 -18.11
CA VAL A 449 -29.70 6.15 -18.26
C VAL A 449 -31.19 5.86 -18.42
N ASP A 450 -31.55 4.88 -19.27
CA ASP A 450 -32.95 4.50 -19.53
C ASP A 450 -33.59 3.62 -18.44
N TYR A 451 -32.79 3.04 -17.54
CA TYR A 451 -33.24 2.06 -16.54
C TYR A 451 -33.24 2.58 -15.09
N GLY A 452 -32.81 3.82 -14.92
CA GLY A 452 -32.60 4.44 -13.60
C GLY A 452 -31.27 4.05 -12.97
N PHE A 453 -30.64 5.03 -12.33
CA PHE A 453 -29.36 4.89 -11.64
C PHE A 453 -29.53 4.18 -10.31
N GLN A 454 -28.52 3.37 -9.93
CA GLN A 454 -28.48 2.65 -8.66
C GLN A 454 -27.52 3.32 -7.66
N TYR A 455 -26.52 4.04 -8.17
CA TYR A 455 -25.44 4.64 -7.40
C TYR A 455 -25.31 6.15 -7.64
N PHE A 456 -26.39 6.81 -7.98
CA PHE A 456 -26.49 8.26 -8.08
C PHE A 456 -27.06 8.85 -6.79
N GLY A 457 -26.27 9.64 -6.06
CA GLY A 457 -26.73 10.37 -4.88
C GLY A 457 -27.20 9.47 -3.74
N VAL A 458 -26.47 8.38 -3.47
CA VAL A 458 -26.86 7.40 -2.46
C VAL A 458 -26.13 7.62 -1.14
N GLY A 459 -26.77 7.21 -0.04
CA GLY A 459 -26.14 7.15 1.28
C GLY A 459 -25.23 5.93 1.45
N GLU A 460 -24.45 5.92 2.52
CA GLU A 460 -23.54 4.81 2.87
C GLU A 460 -24.24 3.44 2.91
N ASP A 461 -25.49 3.42 3.39
CA ASP A 461 -26.27 2.18 3.55
C ASP A 461 -26.59 1.49 2.23
N ALA A 462 -26.54 2.20 1.10
CA ALA A 462 -26.73 1.63 -0.23
C ALA A 462 -25.46 0.95 -0.78
N LEU A 463 -24.29 1.24 -0.21
CA LEU A 463 -22.99 0.77 -0.67
C LEU A 463 -22.57 -0.56 0.02
N LEU A 464 -23.45 -1.56 0.04
CA LEU A 464 -23.26 -2.83 0.76
C LEU A 464 -22.06 -3.65 0.31
N ARG A 465 -21.64 -3.48 -0.95
CA ARG A 465 -20.50 -4.22 -1.54
C ARG A 465 -19.20 -3.42 -1.53
N TYR A 466 -19.22 -2.19 -0.99
CA TYR A 466 -18.09 -1.28 -0.98
C TYR A 466 -17.43 -1.29 0.40
N THR A 467 -16.10 -1.25 0.40
CA THR A 467 -15.29 -1.07 1.62
C THR A 467 -14.28 0.04 1.41
N TRP A 468 -14.24 0.99 2.35
CA TRP A 468 -13.30 2.12 2.33
C TRP A 468 -13.12 2.67 3.73
N ASP A 469 -12.17 3.56 3.90
CA ASP A 469 -12.02 4.35 5.12
C ASP A 469 -13.08 5.47 5.17
N ARG A 470 -14.21 5.17 5.81
CA ARG A 470 -15.38 6.07 5.91
C ARG A 470 -15.07 7.30 6.73
N GLU A 471 -14.38 7.10 7.87
CA GLU A 471 -14.01 8.19 8.77
C GLU A 471 -13.02 9.14 8.09
N GLY A 472 -11.99 8.60 7.45
CA GLY A 472 -11.04 9.40 6.70
C GLY A 472 -11.63 10.13 5.51
N ALA A 473 -12.61 9.56 4.80
CA ALA A 473 -13.31 10.28 3.72
C ALA A 473 -14.15 11.44 4.29
N ARG A 474 -14.87 11.23 5.40
CA ARG A 474 -15.66 12.27 6.08
C ARG A 474 -14.76 13.38 6.60
N SER A 475 -13.71 13.05 7.34
CA SER A 475 -12.76 14.03 7.86
C SER A 475 -12.10 14.85 6.75
N LEU A 476 -11.84 14.23 5.59
CA LEU A 476 -11.31 14.95 4.44
C LEU A 476 -12.32 15.96 3.88
N THR A 477 -13.61 15.58 3.78
CA THR A 477 -14.64 16.54 3.30
C THR A 477 -14.83 17.69 4.25
N GLU A 478 -14.83 17.47 5.56
CA GLU A 478 -14.91 18.51 6.59
C GLU A 478 -13.71 19.46 6.53
N ALA A 479 -12.52 18.93 6.25
CA ALA A 479 -11.30 19.74 6.17
C ALA A 479 -11.21 20.57 4.88
N LEU A 480 -11.67 20.04 3.75
CA LEU A 480 -11.58 20.71 2.44
C LEU A 480 -12.75 21.66 2.16
N PHE A 481 -13.90 21.45 2.82
CA PHE A 481 -15.15 22.17 2.58
C PHE A 481 -15.86 22.48 3.92
N PRO A 482 -15.23 23.31 4.78
CA PRO A 482 -15.70 23.63 6.13
C PRO A 482 -17.06 24.34 6.20
#